data_e87eeded5c5e9fe49672c1e2ef066137
#
_entry.id   e87eeded5c5e9fe49672c1e2ef066137
#
_cell.length_a   1.000
_cell.length_b   1.000
_cell.length_c   1.000
_cell.angle_alpha   90.00
_cell.angle_beta   90.00
_cell.angle_gamma   90.00
#
_symmetry.space_group_name_H-M   'P 1'
#
loop_
_entity.id
_entity.type
_entity.pdbx_description
1 polymer ?
#
loop_
_entity_poly.entity_id
_entity_poly.type
_entity_poly.pdbx_seq_one_letter_code
_entity_poly.pdbx_strand_id
1 'polypeptide(L)'
;AATHDVTLIEAAGRLGGHARTVMAGKRGDQPVDTGFIVFNYANYPQLTAMFDDLGVPVVKSDMSFGASVMGGRMEYGLASLRAVFAQTRNIANPRFLRMLRDVMRFNARALDTAQDSNMTIGGLLEALGTGPWFRDYYLLPLSGAIWSTPKDRILDFPADAMIRFFENHALLSHTGQHQWYTVQGGSIEYVRRV
;
A
#
# COMPACT_ATOMS: atom_id res chain seq x y z
N ALA A 1 -3.91 4.15 -29.62
CA ALA A 1 -3.19 4.05 -30.91
C ALA A 1 -4.04 4.40 -32.12
N ALA A 2 -5.30 4.82 -31.99
CA ALA A 2 -6.20 5.08 -33.13
C ALA A 2 -5.68 6.14 -34.12
N THR A 3 -4.77 7.02 -33.70
CA THR A 3 -4.25 8.13 -34.51
C THR A 3 -2.73 8.08 -34.73
N HIS A 4 -2.05 7.05 -34.26
CA HIS A 4 -0.60 6.96 -34.32
C HIS A 4 -0.16 5.53 -34.62
N ASP A 5 0.94 5.36 -35.37
CA ASP A 5 1.65 4.10 -35.48
C ASP A 5 2.47 3.91 -34.22
N VAL A 6 2.20 2.84 -33.48
CA VAL A 6 2.83 2.56 -32.18
C VAL A 6 3.64 1.28 -32.26
N THR A 7 4.92 1.36 -31.88
CA THR A 7 5.79 0.18 -31.70
C THR A 7 6.02 -0.01 -30.19
N LEU A 8 5.56 -1.13 -29.65
CA LEU A 8 5.80 -1.52 -28.26
C LEU A 8 7.00 -2.47 -28.19
N ILE A 9 8.01 -2.06 -27.41
CA ILE A 9 9.23 -2.85 -27.18
C ILE A 9 9.19 -3.37 -25.76
N GLU A 10 9.23 -4.69 -25.58
CA GLU A 10 9.20 -5.37 -24.29
C GLU A 10 10.29 -6.45 -24.23
N ALA A 11 11.11 -6.43 -23.16
CA ALA A 11 12.19 -7.39 -22.97
C ALA A 11 11.70 -8.73 -22.41
N ALA A 12 10.60 -8.74 -21.69
CA ALA A 12 10.01 -9.97 -21.13
C ALA A 12 9.14 -10.69 -22.18
N GLY A 13 9.01 -11.99 -22.08
CA GLY A 13 8.13 -12.80 -22.96
C GLY A 13 6.63 -12.57 -22.72
N ARG A 14 6.23 -11.46 -22.07
CA ARG A 14 4.85 -11.09 -21.77
C ARG A 14 4.69 -9.56 -21.73
N LEU A 15 3.50 -9.09 -22.07
CA LEU A 15 3.10 -7.71 -21.90
C LEU A 15 2.57 -7.46 -20.47
N GLY A 16 2.45 -6.17 -20.09
CA GLY A 16 1.79 -5.72 -18.87
C GLY A 16 2.69 -5.26 -17.73
N GLY A 17 4.00 -5.54 -17.77
CA GLY A 17 4.92 -5.08 -16.72
C GLY A 17 4.46 -5.51 -15.31
N HIS A 18 4.13 -4.55 -14.43
CA HIS A 18 3.59 -4.80 -13.09
C HIS A 18 2.13 -5.27 -13.08
N ALA A 19 1.40 -5.14 -14.17
CA ALA A 19 0.11 -5.79 -14.36
C ALA A 19 0.32 -7.29 -14.61
N ARG A 20 0.56 -8.03 -13.54
CA ARG A 20 0.92 -9.44 -13.58
C ARG A 20 -0.01 -10.27 -12.71
N THR A 21 -0.84 -11.07 -13.36
CA THR A 21 -1.67 -12.06 -12.71
C THR A 21 -1.02 -13.45 -12.85
N VAL A 22 -0.93 -14.18 -11.76
CA VAL A 22 -0.52 -15.59 -11.75
C VAL A 22 -1.68 -16.44 -11.25
N MET A 23 -1.81 -17.64 -11.79
CA MET A 23 -2.79 -18.61 -11.31
C MET A 23 -2.20 -19.35 -10.12
N ALA A 24 -2.92 -19.37 -9.01
CA ALA A 24 -2.47 -19.94 -7.73
C ALA A 24 -3.60 -20.74 -7.05
N GLY A 25 -3.40 -21.10 -5.78
CA GLY A 25 -4.32 -21.91 -5.01
C GLY A 25 -4.12 -23.42 -5.23
N LYS A 26 -4.80 -24.22 -4.43
CA LYS A 26 -4.64 -25.69 -4.44
C LYS A 26 -5.00 -26.34 -5.79
N ARG A 27 -5.88 -25.70 -6.54
CA ARG A 27 -6.32 -26.19 -7.88
C ARG A 27 -5.65 -25.44 -9.03
N GLY A 28 -4.84 -24.39 -8.75
CA GLY A 28 -4.24 -23.54 -9.77
C GLY A 28 -5.26 -22.67 -10.54
N ASP A 29 -6.43 -22.45 -10.00
CA ASP A 29 -7.56 -21.77 -10.63
C ASP A 29 -7.87 -20.38 -10.04
N GLN A 30 -7.10 -19.94 -9.04
CA GLN A 30 -7.27 -18.64 -8.42
C GLN A 30 -6.36 -17.60 -9.06
N PRO A 31 -6.88 -16.58 -9.74
CA PRO A 31 -6.08 -15.48 -10.23
C PRO A 31 -5.58 -14.61 -9.06
N VAL A 32 -4.28 -14.33 -9.04
CA VAL A 32 -3.62 -13.52 -8.01
C VAL A 32 -2.71 -12.52 -8.68
N ASP A 33 -2.96 -11.23 -8.43
CA ASP A 33 -2.10 -10.17 -8.90
C ASP A 33 -0.86 -10.05 -8.01
N THR A 34 0.31 -9.94 -8.64
CA THR A 34 1.60 -9.90 -7.95
C THR A 34 2.29 -8.54 -8.05
N GLY A 35 1.63 -7.56 -8.63
CA GLY A 35 2.13 -6.20 -8.78
C GLY A 35 1.03 -5.19 -8.51
N PHE A 36 0.38 -4.64 -9.54
CA PHE A 36 -0.75 -3.73 -9.36
C PHE A 36 -1.99 -4.51 -8.91
N ILE A 37 -2.55 -4.16 -7.76
CA ILE A 37 -3.59 -4.97 -7.09
C ILE A 37 -4.91 -4.21 -6.96
N VAL A 38 -4.89 -2.96 -6.48
CA VAL A 38 -6.08 -2.17 -6.13
C VAL A 38 -5.96 -0.74 -6.62
N PHE A 39 -7.11 -0.10 -6.86
CA PHE A 39 -7.22 1.30 -7.25
C PHE A 39 -8.48 1.92 -6.64
N ASN A 40 -8.62 3.23 -6.74
CA ASN A 40 -9.85 3.94 -6.41
C ASN A 40 -10.12 5.02 -7.45
N TYR A 41 -11.37 5.47 -7.56
CA TYR A 41 -11.77 6.45 -8.58
C TYR A 41 -11.26 7.87 -8.28
N ALA A 42 -10.96 8.18 -7.03
CA ALA A 42 -10.50 9.52 -6.64
C ALA A 42 -9.04 9.78 -7.09
N ASN A 43 -8.16 8.79 -6.92
CA ASN A 43 -6.73 8.94 -7.18
C ASN A 43 -6.32 8.52 -8.60
N TYR A 44 -7.16 7.73 -9.31
CA TYR A 44 -6.81 7.11 -10.59
C TYR A 44 -7.78 7.45 -11.72
N PRO A 45 -8.12 8.74 -11.97
CA PRO A 45 -9.16 9.12 -12.95
C PRO A 45 -8.83 8.67 -14.38
N GLN A 46 -7.56 8.71 -14.80
CA GLN A 46 -7.15 8.30 -16.13
C GLN A 46 -7.21 6.77 -16.30
N LEU A 47 -6.83 6.02 -15.26
CA LEU A 47 -6.91 4.57 -15.26
C LEU A 47 -8.36 4.09 -15.32
N THR A 48 -9.23 4.71 -14.53
CA THR A 48 -10.66 4.36 -14.49
C THR A 48 -11.36 4.69 -15.80
N ALA A 49 -11.05 5.85 -16.42
CA ALA A 49 -11.55 6.19 -17.75
C ALA A 49 -11.10 5.15 -18.80
N MET A 50 -9.84 4.73 -18.78
CA MET A 50 -9.35 3.65 -19.66
C MET A 50 -10.09 2.34 -19.41
N PHE A 51 -10.37 1.99 -18.15
CA PHE A 51 -11.12 0.78 -17.81
C PHE A 51 -12.56 0.83 -18.34
N ASP A 52 -13.21 2.00 -18.24
CA ASP A 52 -14.56 2.19 -18.78
C ASP A 52 -14.55 2.06 -20.31
N ASP A 53 -13.61 2.70 -21.01
CA ASP A 53 -13.45 2.63 -22.46
C ASP A 53 -13.20 1.21 -22.97
N LEU A 54 -12.44 0.42 -22.22
CA LEU A 54 -12.07 -0.97 -22.58
C LEU A 54 -13.07 -2.01 -22.02
N GLY A 55 -14.10 -1.59 -21.30
CA GLY A 55 -15.05 -2.50 -20.67
C GLY A 55 -14.41 -3.47 -19.69
N VAL A 56 -13.42 -3.01 -18.91
CA VAL A 56 -12.72 -3.83 -17.91
C VAL A 56 -13.62 -4.13 -16.73
N PRO A 57 -13.87 -5.40 -16.37
CA PRO A 57 -14.71 -5.72 -15.23
C PRO A 57 -14.01 -5.39 -13.91
N VAL A 58 -14.65 -4.54 -13.09
CA VAL A 58 -14.13 -4.14 -11.79
C VAL A 58 -15.08 -4.54 -10.67
N VAL A 59 -14.54 -4.86 -9.51
CA VAL A 59 -15.30 -5.21 -8.32
C VAL A 59 -14.78 -4.46 -7.11
N LYS A 60 -15.65 -4.25 -6.11
CA LYS A 60 -15.25 -3.65 -4.83
C LYS A 60 -14.24 -4.55 -4.12
N SER A 61 -13.25 -3.92 -3.54
CA SER A 61 -12.18 -4.56 -2.78
C SER A 61 -11.90 -3.76 -1.52
N ASP A 62 -11.10 -4.34 -0.65
CA ASP A 62 -10.58 -3.68 0.55
C ASP A 62 -9.07 -3.51 0.41
N MET A 63 -8.56 -2.35 0.84
CA MET A 63 -7.14 -2.17 1.06
C MET A 63 -6.89 -2.24 2.56
N SER A 64 -6.49 -3.41 3.03
CA SER A 64 -6.12 -3.64 4.42
C SER A 64 -4.64 -3.99 4.52
N PHE A 65 -4.04 -3.64 5.65
CA PHE A 65 -2.66 -4.00 5.96
C PHE A 65 -2.64 -4.92 7.17
N GLY A 66 -1.86 -5.99 7.08
CA GLY A 66 -1.57 -6.88 8.17
C GLY A 66 -0.08 -7.22 8.23
N ALA A 67 0.46 -7.39 9.42
CA ALA A 67 1.85 -7.74 9.62
C ALA A 67 1.98 -8.96 10.52
N SER A 68 2.86 -9.88 10.11
CA SER A 68 3.35 -10.98 10.91
C SER A 68 4.86 -10.83 11.03
N VAL A 69 5.35 -10.58 12.23
CA VAL A 69 6.76 -10.28 12.50
C VAL A 69 7.34 -11.22 13.56
N MET A 70 8.66 -11.34 13.57
CA MET A 70 9.39 -12.22 14.52
C MET A 70 8.89 -13.68 14.49
N GLY A 71 8.62 -14.22 13.28
CA GLY A 71 8.12 -15.58 13.12
C GLY A 71 6.76 -15.84 13.78
N GLY A 72 5.82 -14.90 13.65
CA GLY A 72 4.47 -15.00 14.21
C GLY A 72 4.37 -14.60 15.69
N ARG A 73 5.47 -14.09 16.28
CA ARG A 73 5.44 -13.61 17.68
C ARG A 73 4.59 -12.36 17.84
N MET A 74 4.48 -11.53 16.82
CA MET A 74 3.59 -10.38 16.81
C MET A 74 2.84 -10.34 15.47
N GLU A 75 1.52 -10.44 15.57
CA GLU A 75 0.63 -10.35 14.42
C GLU A 75 -0.48 -9.36 14.72
N TYR A 76 -0.77 -8.51 13.76
CA TYR A 76 -1.84 -7.52 13.85
C TYR A 76 -2.30 -7.10 12.45
N GLY A 77 -3.48 -6.54 12.36
CA GLY A 77 -4.03 -5.93 11.14
C GLY A 77 -4.65 -4.58 11.45
N LEU A 78 -4.89 -3.76 10.43
CA LEU A 78 -5.44 -2.41 10.59
C LEU A 78 -6.93 -2.30 10.22
N ALA A 79 -7.55 -3.37 9.75
CA ALA A 79 -8.94 -3.36 9.28
C ALA A 79 -9.97 -3.09 10.40
N SER A 80 -9.65 -3.39 11.64
CA SER A 80 -10.54 -3.19 12.80
C SER A 80 -9.77 -3.30 14.11
N LEU A 81 -10.36 -2.82 15.23
CA LEU A 81 -9.77 -3.02 16.56
C LEU A 81 -9.56 -4.51 16.89
N ARG A 82 -10.46 -5.38 16.43
CA ARG A 82 -10.28 -6.84 16.58
C ARG A 82 -9.05 -7.33 15.82
N ALA A 83 -8.79 -6.81 14.62
CA ALA A 83 -7.60 -7.14 13.84
C ALA A 83 -6.32 -6.57 14.49
N VAL A 84 -6.36 -5.35 15.04
CA VAL A 84 -5.22 -4.76 15.78
C VAL A 84 -4.82 -5.66 16.95
N PHE A 85 -5.78 -6.23 17.66
CA PHE A 85 -5.56 -7.14 18.78
C PHE A 85 -5.84 -8.61 18.43
N ALA A 86 -5.56 -9.03 17.19
CA ALA A 86 -5.72 -10.41 16.75
C ALA A 86 -5.02 -11.41 17.69
N GLN A 87 -3.86 -11.02 18.21
CA GLN A 87 -3.22 -11.70 19.32
C GLN A 87 -3.51 -10.97 20.63
N THR A 88 -4.36 -11.55 21.50
CA THR A 88 -4.80 -10.93 22.76
C THR A 88 -3.65 -10.55 23.71
N ARG A 89 -2.52 -11.27 23.65
CA ARG A 89 -1.29 -10.92 24.41
C ARG A 89 -0.75 -9.53 24.09
N ASN A 90 -1.06 -8.96 22.91
CA ASN A 90 -0.62 -7.63 22.52
C ASN A 90 -1.29 -6.53 23.35
N ILE A 91 -2.45 -6.81 23.96
CA ILE A 91 -3.16 -5.87 24.86
C ILE A 91 -2.30 -5.53 26.10
N ALA A 92 -1.54 -6.50 26.59
CA ALA A 92 -0.65 -6.32 27.74
C ALA A 92 0.81 -6.02 27.36
N ASN A 93 1.11 -5.84 26.08
CA ASN A 93 2.47 -5.58 25.60
C ASN A 93 2.73 -4.06 25.54
N PRO A 94 3.53 -3.47 26.47
CA PRO A 94 3.74 -2.03 26.53
C PRO A 94 4.47 -1.47 25.29
N ARG A 95 5.30 -2.28 24.62
CA ARG A 95 6.00 -1.89 23.39
C ARG A 95 5.01 -1.80 22.22
N PHE A 96 4.07 -2.74 22.14
CA PHE A 96 3.01 -2.74 21.13
C PHE A 96 2.06 -1.54 21.34
N LEU A 97 1.63 -1.29 22.58
CA LEU A 97 0.78 -0.14 22.89
C LEU A 97 1.49 1.19 22.60
N ARG A 98 2.79 1.28 22.87
CA ARG A 98 3.59 2.45 22.48
C ARG A 98 3.65 2.62 20.97
N MET A 99 3.82 1.53 20.22
CA MET A 99 3.77 1.56 18.75
C MET A 99 2.44 2.11 18.26
N LEU A 100 1.30 1.66 18.80
CA LEU A 100 -0.03 2.18 18.42
C LEU A 100 -0.17 3.67 18.73
N ARG A 101 0.34 4.12 19.88
CA ARG A 101 0.37 5.56 20.23
C ARG A 101 1.23 6.35 19.24
N ASP A 102 2.34 5.79 18.79
CA ASP A 102 3.23 6.43 17.82
C ASP A 102 2.57 6.45 16.41
N VAL A 103 1.76 5.44 16.03
CA VAL A 103 0.89 5.49 14.84
C VAL A 103 -0.07 6.67 14.91
N MET A 104 -0.77 6.84 16.04
CA MET A 104 -1.70 7.96 16.22
C MET A 104 -0.99 9.31 16.15
N ARG A 105 0.20 9.44 16.77
CA ARG A 105 1.02 10.65 16.71
C ARG A 105 1.48 10.97 15.30
N PHE A 106 1.94 9.96 14.58
CA PHE A 106 2.37 10.09 13.19
C PHE A 106 1.20 10.57 12.32
N ASN A 107 0.05 9.90 12.38
CA ASN A 107 -1.12 10.27 11.61
C ASN A 107 -1.59 11.72 11.88
N ALA A 108 -1.48 12.17 13.13
CA ALA A 108 -1.93 13.51 13.52
C ALA A 108 -0.96 14.63 13.15
N ARG A 109 0.34 14.35 13.00
CA ARG A 109 1.37 15.39 12.93
C ARG A 109 2.31 15.28 11.73
N ALA A 110 2.35 14.14 11.03
CA ALA A 110 3.34 13.93 9.99
C ALA A 110 3.23 14.96 8.85
N LEU A 111 2.01 15.31 8.44
CA LEU A 111 1.77 16.27 7.38
C LEU A 111 2.33 17.67 7.71
N ASP A 112 2.06 18.14 8.93
CA ASP A 112 2.54 19.46 9.38
C ASP A 112 4.05 19.47 9.63
N THR A 113 4.61 18.32 10.06
CA THR A 113 6.04 18.22 10.38
C THR A 113 6.89 18.03 9.12
N ALA A 114 6.38 17.39 8.08
CA ALA A 114 7.10 17.08 6.83
C ALA A 114 7.12 18.25 5.83
N GLN A 115 7.02 19.50 6.26
CA GLN A 115 6.97 20.67 5.37
C GLN A 115 8.34 21.04 4.76
N ASP A 116 9.44 20.59 5.37
CA ASP A 116 10.78 20.80 4.83
C ASP A 116 11.06 19.81 3.69
N SER A 117 11.29 20.35 2.48
CA SER A 117 11.56 19.55 1.27
C SER A 117 12.85 18.73 1.35
N ASN A 118 13.77 19.07 2.27
CA ASN A 118 15.02 18.33 2.48
C ASN A 118 14.92 17.28 3.59
N MET A 119 13.79 17.23 4.31
CA MET A 119 13.59 16.28 5.39
C MET A 119 13.44 14.86 4.83
N THR A 120 14.18 13.92 5.39
CA THR A 120 13.99 12.48 5.12
C THR A 120 12.96 11.88 6.05
N ILE A 121 12.48 10.67 5.74
CA ILE A 121 11.63 9.91 6.66
C ILE A 121 12.35 9.67 7.99
N GLY A 122 13.64 9.36 7.98
CA GLY A 122 14.44 9.24 9.22
C GLY A 122 14.35 10.49 10.07
N GLY A 123 14.59 11.66 9.48
CA GLY A 123 14.50 12.95 10.17
C GLY A 123 13.09 13.26 10.68
N LEU A 124 12.05 12.91 9.90
CA LEU A 124 10.67 13.05 10.34
C LEU A 124 10.36 12.19 11.58
N LEU A 125 10.83 10.94 11.60
CA LEU A 125 10.63 10.05 12.76
C LEU A 125 11.32 10.57 14.02
N GLU A 126 12.51 11.16 13.89
CA GLU A 126 13.23 11.81 14.98
C GLU A 126 12.47 13.05 15.48
N ALA A 127 12.03 13.92 14.57
CA ALA A 127 11.25 15.12 14.91
C ALA A 127 9.93 14.79 15.63
N LEU A 128 9.28 13.69 15.22
CA LEU A 128 8.04 13.20 15.87
C LEU A 128 8.31 12.45 17.19
N GLY A 129 9.54 12.05 17.47
CA GLY A 129 9.90 11.26 18.65
C GLY A 129 9.24 9.89 18.68
N THR A 130 9.10 9.24 17.51
CA THR A 130 8.55 7.89 17.40
C THR A 130 9.59 6.82 17.78
N GLY A 131 9.12 5.71 18.34
CA GLY A 131 10.00 4.66 18.81
C GLY A 131 10.39 3.65 17.71
N PRO A 132 11.40 2.79 17.98
CA PRO A 132 11.89 1.81 17.00
C PRO A 132 10.81 0.76 16.61
N TRP A 133 9.88 0.42 17.50
CA TRP A 133 8.81 -0.50 17.16
C TRP A 133 7.85 0.06 16.10
N PHE A 134 7.56 1.37 16.17
CA PHE A 134 6.79 2.05 15.12
C PHE A 134 7.52 2.00 13.78
N ARG A 135 8.81 2.34 13.77
CA ARG A 135 9.64 2.29 12.58
C ARG A 135 9.68 0.88 11.98
N ASP A 136 10.12 -0.11 12.78
CA ASP A 136 10.53 -1.42 12.27
C ASP A 136 9.35 -2.36 12.00
N TYR A 137 8.24 -2.19 12.72
CA TYR A 137 7.11 -3.13 12.67
C TYR A 137 5.82 -2.52 12.12
N TYR A 138 5.79 -1.21 11.88
CA TYR A 138 4.66 -0.55 11.24
C TYR A 138 5.08 0.18 9.96
N LEU A 139 5.87 1.27 10.07
CA LEU A 139 6.14 2.15 8.94
C LEU A 139 6.94 1.46 7.82
N LEU A 140 8.05 0.82 8.15
CA LEU A 140 8.89 0.14 7.17
C LEU A 140 8.18 -1.02 6.47
N PRO A 141 7.45 -1.92 7.16
CA PRO A 141 6.66 -2.94 6.49
C PRO A 141 5.54 -2.39 5.59
N LEU A 142 4.80 -1.38 6.06
CA LEU A 142 3.74 -0.74 5.28
C LEU A 142 4.31 -0.08 4.01
N SER A 143 5.35 0.72 4.16
CA SER A 143 6.01 1.40 3.04
C SER A 143 6.64 0.41 2.07
N GLY A 144 7.29 -0.64 2.58
CA GLY A 144 7.86 -1.70 1.76
C GLY A 144 6.81 -2.46 0.94
N ALA A 145 5.64 -2.69 1.50
CA ALA A 145 4.52 -3.32 0.80
C ALA A 145 3.96 -2.42 -0.33
N ILE A 146 3.92 -1.10 -0.11
CA ILE A 146 3.40 -0.15 -1.10
C ILE A 146 4.39 0.04 -2.27
N TRP A 147 5.67 0.27 -1.97
CA TRP A 147 6.67 0.62 -2.99
C TRP A 147 7.60 -0.52 -3.40
N SER A 148 7.44 -1.72 -2.87
CA SER A 148 8.36 -2.85 -3.12
C SER A 148 9.84 -2.47 -2.90
N THR A 149 10.09 -1.56 -1.97
CA THR A 149 11.41 -0.98 -1.70
C THR A 149 12.05 -1.66 -0.49
N PRO A 150 13.34 -1.98 -0.52
CA PRO A 150 14.07 -2.49 0.63
C PRO A 150 13.96 -1.54 1.82
N LYS A 151 13.74 -2.11 3.02
CA LYS A 151 13.46 -1.34 4.25
C LYS A 151 14.56 -0.35 4.64
N ASP A 152 15.81 -0.69 4.36
CA ASP A 152 16.99 0.12 4.64
C ASP A 152 17.02 1.43 3.85
N ARG A 153 16.36 1.49 2.69
CA ARG A 153 16.31 2.68 1.85
C ARG A 153 15.11 3.60 2.13
N ILE A 154 14.10 3.11 2.82
CA ILE A 154 12.87 3.89 3.07
C ILE A 154 13.16 5.11 3.95
N LEU A 155 14.10 5.01 4.88
CA LEU A 155 14.44 6.10 5.79
C LEU A 155 15.08 7.31 5.08
N ASP A 156 15.68 7.10 3.92
CA ASP A 156 16.31 8.15 3.10
C ASP A 156 15.33 8.82 2.12
N PHE A 157 14.09 8.32 2.04
CA PHE A 157 13.05 8.91 1.19
C PHE A 157 12.71 10.34 1.63
N PRO A 158 12.41 11.26 0.68
CA PRO A 158 11.86 12.56 1.01
C PRO A 158 10.54 12.43 1.79
N ALA A 159 10.51 13.05 2.96
CA ALA A 159 9.37 12.93 3.86
C ALA A 159 8.08 13.54 3.27
N ASP A 160 8.18 14.73 2.66
CA ASP A 160 7.05 15.42 2.04
C ASP A 160 6.36 14.57 0.96
N ALA A 161 7.13 13.94 0.09
CA ALA A 161 6.61 13.09 -0.99
C ALA A 161 5.87 11.86 -0.44
N MET A 162 6.44 11.17 0.55
CA MET A 162 5.81 10.02 1.17
C MET A 162 4.55 10.40 1.94
N ILE A 163 4.59 11.48 2.72
CA ILE A 163 3.45 11.90 3.54
C ILE A 163 2.31 12.42 2.68
N ARG A 164 2.57 13.16 1.60
CA ARG A 164 1.54 13.54 0.62
C ARG A 164 0.92 12.32 -0.07
N PHE A 165 1.71 11.32 -0.37
CA PHE A 165 1.17 10.05 -0.88
C PHE A 165 0.23 9.41 0.14
N PHE A 166 0.63 9.34 1.42
CA PHE A 166 -0.21 8.79 2.49
C PHE A 166 -1.50 9.59 2.66
N GLU A 167 -1.44 10.93 2.59
CA GLU A 167 -2.60 11.80 2.65
C GLU A 167 -3.56 11.53 1.48
N ASN A 168 -3.06 11.55 0.25
CA ASN A 168 -3.87 11.33 -0.94
C ASN A 168 -4.57 9.96 -0.96
N HIS A 169 -3.96 8.96 -0.35
CA HIS A 169 -4.53 7.60 -0.24
C HIS A 169 -5.29 7.37 1.07
N ALA A 170 -5.56 8.44 1.84
CA ALA A 170 -6.24 8.39 3.13
C ALA A 170 -5.59 7.42 4.15
N LEU A 171 -4.27 7.22 4.08
CA LEU A 171 -3.51 6.33 4.96
C LEU A 171 -3.17 6.98 6.31
N LEU A 172 -3.30 8.31 6.44
CA LEU A 172 -3.13 9.08 7.68
C LEU A 172 -4.42 9.19 8.48
N SER A 173 -5.52 8.58 8.02
CA SER A 173 -6.82 8.66 8.69
C SER A 173 -7.38 7.29 9.03
N HIS A 174 -8.14 7.22 10.13
CA HIS A 174 -8.89 6.02 10.52
C HIS A 174 -10.30 6.00 9.95
N THR A 175 -10.75 7.09 9.33
CA THR A 175 -12.09 7.28 8.78
C THR A 175 -12.00 7.98 7.42
N GLY A 176 -13.06 7.85 6.60
CA GLY A 176 -13.11 8.53 5.30
C GLY A 176 -12.20 7.93 4.24
N GLN A 177 -11.83 6.67 4.39
CA GLN A 177 -11.04 5.97 3.37
C GLN A 177 -11.83 5.83 2.08
N HIS A 178 -11.13 5.92 0.94
CA HIS A 178 -11.72 5.70 -0.36
C HIS A 178 -12.22 4.26 -0.50
N GLN A 179 -13.33 4.06 -1.24
CA GLN A 179 -13.71 2.72 -1.67
C GLN A 179 -12.67 2.21 -2.67
N TRP A 180 -12.05 1.12 -2.36
CA TRP A 180 -11.09 0.45 -3.21
C TRP A 180 -11.76 -0.54 -4.15
N TYR A 181 -11.14 -0.77 -5.29
CA TYR A 181 -11.58 -1.67 -6.34
C TYR A 181 -10.41 -2.50 -6.84
N THR A 182 -10.73 -3.63 -7.43
CA THR A 182 -9.78 -4.48 -8.15
C THR A 182 -10.38 -4.97 -9.45
N VAL A 183 -9.55 -5.44 -10.35
CA VAL A 183 -9.99 -6.02 -11.63
C VAL A 183 -10.45 -7.46 -11.39
N GLN A 184 -11.69 -7.77 -11.78
CA GLN A 184 -12.21 -9.13 -11.70
C GLN A 184 -11.46 -10.03 -12.69
N GLY A 185 -10.88 -11.12 -12.19
CA GLY A 185 -10.04 -12.01 -13.00
C GLY A 185 -8.55 -11.62 -13.02
N GLY A 186 -8.20 -10.51 -12.35
CA GLY A 186 -6.84 -10.01 -12.24
C GLY A 186 -6.47 -8.97 -13.29
N SER A 187 -5.36 -8.30 -13.08
CA SER A 187 -4.86 -7.20 -13.94
C SER A 187 -4.57 -7.63 -15.37
N ILE A 188 -4.38 -8.90 -15.62
CA ILE A 188 -4.24 -9.46 -16.97
C ILE A 188 -5.44 -9.15 -17.88
N GLU A 189 -6.61 -8.90 -17.29
CA GLU A 189 -7.82 -8.63 -18.05
C GLU A 189 -7.76 -7.31 -18.82
N TYR A 190 -7.20 -6.24 -18.26
CA TYR A 190 -7.01 -5.02 -19.03
C TYR A 190 -5.79 -5.10 -19.97
N VAL A 191 -4.74 -5.83 -19.60
CA VAL A 191 -3.59 -6.03 -20.49
C VAL A 191 -4.01 -6.70 -21.80
N ARG A 192 -5.00 -7.59 -21.77
CA ARG A 192 -5.54 -8.27 -22.95
C ARG A 192 -6.44 -7.39 -23.81
N ARG A 193 -6.95 -6.28 -23.25
CA ARG A 193 -7.89 -5.36 -23.93
C ARG A 193 -7.18 -4.16 -24.56
N VAL A 194 -5.99 -3.83 -24.12
CA VAL A 194 -5.13 -2.81 -24.72
C VAL A 194 -4.46 -3.35 -25.98
#